data_1a261640f798c4e38fd929a2bb5456e1
#
_entry.id   1a261640f798c4e38fd929a2bb5456e1
#
_cell.length_a   1.000
_cell.length_b   1.000
_cell.length_c   1.000
_cell.angle_alpha   90.00
_cell.angle_beta   90.00
_cell.angle_gamma   90.00
#
_symmetry.space_group_name_H-M   'P 1'
#
loop_
_entity.id
_entity.type
_entity.pdbx_description
1 polymer ?
#
loop_
_entity_poly.entity_id
_entity_poly.type
_entity_poly.pdbx_seq_one_letter_code
_entity_poly.pdbx_strand_id
1 'polypeptide(L)'
;MSGDAVLGQPAPDWGQHRWVQGGPLSLADLRGKVVLVRFFMSPECPYCRGTAPSLNELHRQFGPEGLVVVGMFTPKPRPRPTPVKEVRDYVEAYGFRFPVAVDDDWSALRALWLDRVPDAAFTSSSLLIDKRGIVRHVHPGGTFAPDGPDTQARRDYEAMRAAIEKLLAETAGPQEE
;
A
#
# COMPACT_ATOMS: atom_id res chain seq x y z
N MET A 1 -18.92 4.31 -0.25
CA MET A 1 -17.99 3.51 0.62
C MET A 1 -16.71 4.29 0.84
N SER A 2 -16.03 4.00 1.94
CA SER A 2 -14.73 4.65 2.21
C SER A 2 -13.76 4.40 1.07
N GLY A 3 -13.15 5.45 0.55
CA GLY A 3 -12.19 5.35 -0.53
C GLY A 3 -12.72 5.67 -1.92
N ASP A 4 -14.02 5.74 -2.12
CA ASP A 4 -14.59 6.06 -3.44
C ASP A 4 -14.13 7.44 -3.95
N ALA A 5 -13.87 8.37 -3.03
CA ALA A 5 -13.43 9.73 -3.36
C ALA A 5 -12.07 9.77 -4.07
N VAL A 6 -11.21 8.78 -3.87
CA VAL A 6 -9.88 8.74 -4.50
C VAL A 6 -9.84 7.90 -5.78
N LEU A 7 -10.86 7.10 -6.04
CA LEU A 7 -10.92 6.26 -7.25
C LEU A 7 -10.97 7.13 -8.52
N GLY A 8 -10.13 6.81 -9.48
CA GLY A 8 -10.03 7.55 -10.74
C GLY A 8 -9.26 8.87 -10.64
N GLN A 9 -8.75 9.21 -9.47
CA GLN A 9 -7.99 10.44 -9.25
C GLN A 9 -6.48 10.15 -9.29
N PRO A 10 -5.67 11.14 -9.75
CA PRO A 10 -4.23 11.01 -9.64
C PRO A 10 -3.80 10.85 -8.18
N ALA A 11 -2.91 9.90 -7.92
CA ALA A 11 -2.30 9.77 -6.61
C ALA A 11 -1.24 10.87 -6.44
N PRO A 12 -1.30 11.68 -5.37
CA PRO A 12 -0.21 12.60 -5.06
C PRO A 12 1.04 11.81 -4.69
N ASP A 13 2.22 12.40 -4.90
CA ASP A 13 3.45 11.77 -4.46
C ASP A 13 3.47 11.70 -2.93
N TRP A 14 4.06 10.63 -2.39
CA TRP A 14 4.14 10.46 -0.93
C TRP A 14 5.21 11.31 -0.25
N GLY A 15 6.01 12.05 -1.02
CA GLY A 15 7.06 12.90 -0.49
C GLY A 15 8.34 12.13 -0.13
N GLN A 16 9.25 12.82 0.54
CA GLN A 16 10.52 12.23 0.95
C GLN A 16 10.39 11.57 2.33
N HIS A 17 10.96 10.37 2.44
CA HIS A 17 10.91 9.57 3.65
C HIS A 17 12.27 8.91 3.89
N ARG A 18 12.48 8.45 5.13
CA ARG A 18 13.55 7.49 5.41
C ARG A 18 13.07 6.11 4.96
N TRP A 19 13.95 5.34 4.36
CA TRP A 19 13.62 4.00 3.84
C TRP A 19 14.34 2.94 4.66
N VAL A 20 13.59 1.90 5.03
CA VAL A 20 14.14 0.74 5.73
C VAL A 20 14.84 -0.18 4.72
N GLN A 21 14.24 -0.34 3.55
CA GLN A 21 14.75 -1.16 2.46
C GLN A 21 14.12 -0.74 1.13
N GLY A 22 14.78 -1.03 0.04
CA GLY A 22 14.24 -0.90 -1.32
C GLY A 22 14.11 0.51 -1.87
N GLY A 23 14.50 1.53 -1.13
CA GLY A 23 14.39 2.94 -1.54
C GLY A 23 15.75 3.63 -1.65
N PRO A 24 15.76 4.98 -1.87
CA PRO A 24 14.59 5.84 -1.97
C PRO A 24 13.81 5.68 -3.27
N LEU A 25 12.49 5.83 -3.18
CA LEU A 25 11.58 5.80 -4.33
C LEU A 25 10.58 6.95 -4.23
N SER A 26 10.26 7.59 -5.35
CA SER A 26 9.09 8.45 -5.47
C SER A 26 8.02 7.74 -6.29
N LEU A 27 6.78 8.19 -6.19
CA LEU A 27 5.72 7.66 -7.05
C LEU A 27 6.00 7.97 -8.52
N ALA A 28 6.60 9.12 -8.81
CA ALA A 28 7.00 9.49 -10.17
C ALA A 28 8.02 8.49 -10.76
N ASP A 29 8.95 7.99 -9.95
CA ASP A 29 9.95 6.99 -10.38
C ASP A 29 9.29 5.67 -10.81
N LEU A 30 8.07 5.40 -10.36
CA LEU A 30 7.37 4.15 -10.57
C LEU A 30 6.34 4.21 -11.71
N ARG A 31 6.35 5.28 -12.52
CA ARG A 31 5.53 5.34 -13.74
C ARG A 31 5.84 4.16 -14.66
N GLY A 32 4.81 3.54 -15.20
CA GLY A 32 4.95 2.32 -15.99
C GLY A 32 4.86 1.03 -15.16
N LYS A 33 4.88 1.15 -13.83
CA LYS A 33 4.64 0.05 -12.89
C LYS A 33 3.27 0.19 -12.25
N VAL A 34 2.68 -0.93 -11.87
CA VAL A 34 1.51 -0.94 -10.99
C VAL A 34 2.01 -0.91 -9.54
N VAL A 35 1.47 -0.01 -8.73
CA VAL A 35 1.95 0.22 -7.37
C VAL A 35 0.86 -0.09 -6.36
N LEU A 36 1.15 -0.96 -5.41
CA LEU A 36 0.28 -1.24 -4.28
C LEU A 36 0.90 -0.63 -3.03
N VAL A 37 0.30 0.45 -2.54
CA VAL A 37 0.72 1.11 -1.30
C VAL A 37 -0.10 0.57 -0.14
N ARG A 38 0.56 0.09 0.90
CA ARG A 38 -0.09 -0.35 2.13
C ARG A 38 0.47 0.43 3.31
N PHE A 39 -0.42 1.11 4.02
CA PHE A 39 -0.10 1.70 5.33
C PHE A 39 -0.18 0.62 6.39
N PHE A 40 0.88 0.47 7.17
CA PHE A 40 0.94 -0.57 8.20
C PHE A 40 1.51 -0.02 9.51
N MET A 41 1.23 -0.73 10.58
CA MET A 41 1.62 -0.39 11.94
C MET A 41 2.43 -1.55 12.53
N SER A 42 2.70 -1.49 13.83
CA SER A 42 3.40 -2.57 14.52
C SER A 42 2.63 -3.91 14.42
N PRO A 43 3.32 -5.07 14.65
CA PRO A 43 2.66 -6.38 14.63
C PRO A 43 1.53 -6.59 15.63
N GLU A 44 1.33 -5.66 16.57
CA GLU A 44 0.18 -5.66 17.47
C GLU A 44 -1.13 -5.33 16.74
N CYS A 45 -1.06 -4.68 15.57
CA CYS A 45 -2.21 -4.42 14.72
C CYS A 45 -2.69 -5.73 14.07
N PRO A 46 -3.89 -6.24 14.42
CA PRO A 46 -4.37 -7.52 13.87
C PRO A 46 -4.62 -7.44 12.36
N TYR A 47 -5.04 -6.29 11.84
CA TYR A 47 -5.28 -6.09 10.41
C TYR A 47 -3.99 -6.12 9.61
N CYS A 48 -2.91 -5.55 10.16
CA CYS A 48 -1.60 -5.58 9.52
C CYS A 48 -1.02 -7.00 9.54
N ARG A 49 -1.11 -7.67 10.68
CA ARG A 49 -0.63 -9.04 10.86
C ARG A 49 -1.39 -10.02 9.95
N GLY A 50 -2.72 -9.86 9.85
CA GLY A 50 -3.55 -10.70 9.01
C GLY A 50 -3.32 -10.50 7.51
N THR A 51 -2.90 -9.31 7.09
CA THR A 51 -2.68 -8.97 5.68
C THR A 51 -1.25 -9.20 5.21
N ALA A 52 -0.29 -9.26 6.13
CA ALA A 52 1.13 -9.38 5.77
C ALA A 52 1.45 -10.56 4.83
N PRO A 53 0.94 -11.79 5.07
CA PRO A 53 1.19 -12.90 4.16
C PRO A 53 0.66 -12.64 2.75
N SER A 54 -0.47 -11.96 2.64
CA SER A 54 -1.09 -11.62 1.35
C SER A 54 -0.25 -10.62 0.57
N LEU A 55 0.30 -9.60 1.24
CA LEU A 55 1.21 -8.65 0.61
C LEU A 55 2.48 -9.33 0.10
N ASN A 56 3.04 -10.23 0.89
CA ASN A 56 4.21 -11.01 0.51
C ASN A 56 3.93 -11.89 -0.71
N GLU A 57 2.77 -12.55 -0.74
CA GLU A 57 2.38 -13.40 -1.86
C GLU A 57 2.13 -12.59 -3.15
N LEU A 58 1.44 -11.45 -3.05
CA LEU A 58 1.23 -10.57 -4.20
C LEU A 58 2.57 -10.05 -4.75
N HIS A 59 3.48 -9.66 -3.87
CA HIS A 59 4.82 -9.24 -4.27
C HIS A 59 5.58 -10.37 -4.97
N ARG A 60 5.54 -11.57 -4.42
CA ARG A 60 6.22 -12.75 -5.00
C ARG A 60 5.66 -13.08 -6.38
N GLN A 61 4.34 -13.10 -6.52
CA GLN A 61 3.64 -13.51 -7.74
C GLN A 61 3.75 -12.46 -8.84
N PHE A 62 3.49 -11.20 -8.52
CA PHE A 62 3.34 -10.15 -9.53
C PHE A 62 4.53 -9.20 -9.62
N GLY A 63 5.48 -9.25 -8.70
CA GLY A 63 6.69 -8.45 -8.77
C GLY A 63 7.43 -8.61 -10.10
N PRO A 64 7.69 -9.84 -10.58
CA PRO A 64 8.32 -10.05 -11.87
C PRO A 64 7.51 -9.53 -13.06
N GLU A 65 6.21 -9.34 -12.90
CA GLU A 65 5.31 -8.85 -13.94
C GLU A 65 5.12 -7.33 -13.93
N GLY A 66 5.68 -6.63 -12.96
CA GLY A 66 5.66 -5.18 -12.89
C GLY A 66 4.88 -4.57 -11.74
N LEU A 67 4.48 -5.36 -10.75
CA LEU A 67 3.89 -4.84 -9.50
C LEU A 67 5.02 -4.42 -8.55
N VAL A 68 4.90 -3.23 -7.98
CA VAL A 68 5.73 -2.78 -6.87
C VAL A 68 4.85 -2.60 -5.66
N VAL A 69 5.05 -3.41 -4.63
CA VAL A 69 4.40 -3.24 -3.33
C VAL A 69 5.26 -2.30 -2.50
N VAL A 70 4.64 -1.28 -1.91
CA VAL A 70 5.34 -0.32 -1.04
C VAL A 70 4.63 -0.28 0.31
N GLY A 71 5.37 -0.60 1.36
CA GLY A 71 4.89 -0.47 2.73
C GLY A 71 5.24 0.91 3.29
N MET A 72 4.25 1.58 3.88
CA MET A 72 4.42 2.85 4.58
C MET A 72 4.11 2.64 6.05
N PHE A 73 5.14 2.63 6.89
CA PHE A 73 4.95 2.49 8.33
C PHE A 73 4.37 3.78 8.91
N THR A 74 3.24 3.68 9.59
CA THR A 74 2.60 4.80 10.28
C THR A 74 2.41 4.46 11.75
N PRO A 75 2.99 5.23 12.68
CA PRO A 75 2.82 4.96 14.10
C PRO A 75 1.39 5.23 14.57
N LYS A 76 0.96 4.53 15.58
CA LYS A 76 -0.34 4.67 16.21
C LYS A 76 -0.17 4.93 17.71
N PRO A 77 -1.07 5.68 18.35
CA PRO A 77 -2.31 6.28 17.84
C PRO A 77 -2.13 7.62 17.15
N ARG A 78 -0.91 8.13 17.05
CA ARG A 78 -0.61 9.46 16.49
C ARG A 78 0.79 9.49 15.90
N PRO A 79 1.12 10.51 15.10
CA PRO A 79 2.50 10.72 14.65
C PRO A 79 3.48 10.76 15.83
N ARG A 80 4.60 10.10 15.69
CA ARG A 80 5.73 10.17 16.62
C ARG A 80 7.03 9.85 15.88
N PRO A 81 8.14 10.49 16.23
CA PRO A 81 9.44 10.09 15.68
C PRO A 81 9.69 8.62 15.93
N THR A 82 9.99 7.87 14.86
CA THR A 82 10.18 6.42 14.93
C THR A 82 11.53 6.06 14.34
N PRO A 83 12.42 5.41 15.12
CA PRO A 83 13.72 4.98 14.60
C PRO A 83 13.55 3.94 13.48
N VAL A 84 14.40 4.01 12.47
CA VAL A 84 14.42 3.02 11.38
C VAL A 84 14.61 1.60 11.92
N LYS A 85 15.40 1.44 12.97
CA LYS A 85 15.61 0.14 13.60
C LYS A 85 14.33 -0.49 14.12
N GLU A 86 13.43 0.29 14.72
CA GLU A 86 12.13 -0.21 15.20
C GLU A 86 11.32 -0.77 14.04
N VAL A 87 11.25 -0.01 12.93
CA VAL A 87 10.50 -0.44 11.74
C VAL A 87 11.16 -1.64 11.06
N ARG A 88 12.50 -1.71 11.08
CA ARG A 88 13.23 -2.88 10.56
C ARG A 88 12.85 -4.16 11.32
N ASP A 89 12.72 -4.06 12.64
CA ASP A 89 12.30 -5.20 13.45
C ASP A 89 10.87 -5.65 13.09
N TYR A 90 9.97 -4.71 12.81
CA TYR A 90 8.61 -5.03 12.33
C TYR A 90 8.63 -5.66 10.94
N VAL A 91 9.44 -5.14 10.04
CA VAL A 91 9.59 -5.68 8.68
C VAL A 91 10.07 -7.14 8.74
N GLU A 92 11.02 -7.46 9.62
CA GLU A 92 11.46 -8.84 9.82
C GLU A 92 10.31 -9.71 10.35
N ALA A 93 9.56 -9.22 11.33
CA ALA A 93 8.45 -9.98 11.90
C ALA A 93 7.35 -10.27 10.88
N TYR A 94 7.08 -9.32 9.97
CA TYR A 94 6.12 -9.51 8.87
C TYR A 94 6.67 -10.33 7.70
N GLY A 95 7.98 -10.42 7.58
CA GLY A 95 8.63 -11.06 6.43
C GLY A 95 8.57 -10.24 5.14
N PHE A 96 8.44 -8.93 5.23
CA PHE A 96 8.37 -8.06 4.04
C PHE A 96 9.69 -8.01 3.29
N ARG A 97 9.64 -8.22 1.97
CA ARG A 97 10.80 -8.13 1.08
C ARG A 97 10.68 -7.01 0.05
N PHE A 98 9.59 -6.30 0.05
CA PHE A 98 9.34 -5.16 -0.82
C PHE A 98 9.83 -3.85 -0.17
N PRO A 99 9.89 -2.74 -0.92
CA PRO A 99 10.29 -1.45 -0.38
C PRO A 99 9.43 -1.00 0.80
N VAL A 100 10.07 -0.47 1.84
CA VAL A 100 9.39 0.03 3.05
C VAL A 100 9.96 1.37 3.44
N ALA A 101 9.09 2.36 3.61
CA ALA A 101 9.40 3.69 4.09
C ALA A 101 8.81 3.93 5.48
N VAL A 102 9.37 4.91 6.18
CA VAL A 102 8.91 5.35 7.51
C VAL A 102 8.11 6.64 7.34
N ASP A 103 6.80 6.55 7.56
CA ASP A 103 5.86 7.67 7.50
C ASP A 103 5.45 8.10 8.92
N ASP A 104 6.44 8.46 9.73
CA ASP A 104 6.24 8.68 11.16
C ASP A 104 5.55 10.01 11.51
N ASP A 105 5.53 10.96 10.59
CA ASP A 105 4.77 12.21 10.70
C ASP A 105 3.38 12.14 10.03
N TRP A 106 3.02 10.99 9.45
CA TRP A 106 1.78 10.78 8.71
C TRP A 106 1.64 11.62 7.44
N SER A 107 2.70 12.18 6.91
CA SER A 107 2.61 13.02 5.71
C SER A 107 2.07 12.25 4.49
N ALA A 108 2.56 11.04 4.26
CA ALA A 108 2.04 10.20 3.18
C ALA A 108 0.63 9.69 3.46
N LEU A 109 0.35 9.26 4.69
CA LEU A 109 -0.98 8.82 5.08
C LEU A 109 -2.03 9.91 4.89
N ARG A 110 -1.71 11.14 5.25
CA ARG A 110 -2.61 12.28 5.04
C ARG A 110 -2.79 12.59 3.55
N ALA A 111 -1.70 12.73 2.82
CA ALA A 111 -1.75 13.11 1.41
C ALA A 111 -2.50 12.09 0.55
N LEU A 112 -2.28 10.81 0.79
CA LEU A 112 -2.86 9.72 -0.02
C LEU A 112 -4.23 9.26 0.48
N TRP A 113 -4.51 9.42 1.75
CA TRP A 113 -5.69 8.80 2.38
C TRP A 113 -6.51 9.75 3.24
N LEU A 114 -6.02 10.18 4.39
CA LEU A 114 -6.85 10.86 5.39
C LEU A 114 -7.43 12.20 4.93
N ASP A 115 -6.66 13.01 4.21
CA ASP A 115 -7.12 14.32 3.73
C ASP A 115 -8.13 14.20 2.59
N ARG A 116 -8.19 13.04 1.94
CA ARG A 116 -9.01 12.79 0.76
C ARG A 116 -10.24 11.92 1.04
N VAL A 117 -10.27 11.24 2.18
CA VAL A 117 -11.32 10.29 2.55
C VAL A 117 -11.86 10.68 3.93
N PRO A 118 -12.85 11.61 3.98
CA PRO A 118 -13.36 12.14 5.24
C PRO A 118 -14.01 11.09 6.15
N ASP A 119 -14.53 10.01 5.56
CA ASP A 119 -15.21 8.92 6.27
C ASP A 119 -14.30 7.71 6.51
N ALA A 120 -12.97 7.90 6.43
CA ALA A 120 -12.02 6.80 6.65
C ALA A 120 -12.15 6.23 8.06
N ALA A 121 -12.49 4.94 8.15
CA ALA A 121 -12.61 4.23 9.42
C ALA A 121 -11.28 3.62 9.88
N PHE A 122 -10.36 3.40 8.95
CA PHE A 122 -9.07 2.74 9.20
C PHE A 122 -7.92 3.57 8.63
N THR A 123 -6.75 3.40 9.22
CA THR A 123 -5.48 3.90 8.67
C THR A 123 -4.70 2.81 7.96
N SER A 124 -5.00 1.53 8.22
CA SER A 124 -4.40 0.37 7.55
C SER A 124 -5.03 0.13 6.17
N SER A 125 -5.03 1.14 5.33
CA SER A 125 -5.60 1.08 3.99
C SER A 125 -4.58 0.68 2.93
N SER A 126 -5.08 0.22 1.79
CA SER A 126 -4.27 -0.08 0.61
C SER A 126 -4.83 0.64 -0.61
N LEU A 127 -3.93 1.23 -1.39
CA LEU A 127 -4.29 1.89 -2.65
C LEU A 127 -3.53 1.20 -3.79
N LEU A 128 -4.25 0.85 -4.83
CA LEU A 128 -3.66 0.30 -6.05
C LEU A 128 -3.65 1.38 -7.13
N ILE A 129 -2.45 1.69 -7.61
CA ILE A 129 -2.17 2.80 -8.51
C ILE A 129 -1.71 2.20 -9.84
N ASP A 130 -2.28 2.67 -10.94
CA ASP A 130 -1.96 2.16 -12.27
C ASP A 130 -0.64 2.74 -12.82
N LYS A 131 -0.27 2.30 -14.02
CA LYS A 131 0.97 2.71 -14.70
C LYS A 131 1.04 4.20 -15.02
N ARG A 132 -0.10 4.90 -14.96
CA ARG A 132 -0.20 6.34 -15.18
C ARG A 132 -0.26 7.14 -13.88
N GLY A 133 -0.27 6.48 -12.73
CA GLY A 133 -0.36 7.13 -11.43
C GLY A 133 -1.78 7.43 -10.95
N ILE A 134 -2.77 6.77 -11.52
CA ILE A 134 -4.18 6.93 -11.15
C ILE A 134 -4.58 5.83 -10.17
N VAL A 135 -5.31 6.20 -9.11
CA VAL A 135 -5.85 5.23 -8.15
C VAL A 135 -6.99 4.46 -8.80
N ARG A 136 -6.87 3.16 -8.89
CA ARG A 136 -7.83 2.29 -9.59
C ARG A 136 -8.55 1.31 -8.69
N HIS A 137 -8.01 1.01 -7.53
CA HIS A 137 -8.63 0.13 -6.54
C HIS A 137 -8.22 0.54 -5.14
N VAL A 138 -9.12 0.39 -4.18
CA VAL A 138 -8.90 0.74 -2.77
C VAL A 138 -9.38 -0.39 -1.89
N HIS A 139 -8.57 -0.78 -0.92
CA HIS A 139 -9.01 -1.55 0.24
C HIS A 139 -9.02 -0.60 1.44
N PRO A 140 -10.19 -0.20 1.95
CA PRO A 140 -10.29 0.91 2.90
C PRO A 140 -9.78 0.59 4.31
N GLY A 141 -9.41 -0.64 4.57
CA GLY A 141 -8.84 -1.09 5.84
C GLY A 141 -9.33 -2.46 6.25
N GLY A 142 -8.80 -2.97 7.34
CA GLY A 142 -9.04 -4.33 7.77
C GLY A 142 -8.09 -5.31 7.11
N THR A 143 -8.46 -6.57 7.09
CA THR A 143 -7.65 -7.68 6.56
C THR A 143 -8.15 -8.10 5.19
N PHE A 144 -7.22 -8.43 4.27
CA PHE A 144 -7.54 -9.24 3.10
C PHE A 144 -6.58 -10.43 3.04
N ALA A 145 -7.13 -11.61 2.75
CA ALA A 145 -6.37 -12.86 2.74
C ALA A 145 -7.09 -13.91 1.90
N PRO A 146 -6.34 -14.79 1.18
CA PRO A 146 -6.97 -15.82 0.34
C PRO A 146 -7.61 -16.95 1.15
N ASP A 147 -7.19 -17.13 2.39
CA ASP A 147 -7.57 -18.22 3.26
C ASP A 147 -8.20 -17.71 4.56
N GLY A 148 -8.73 -18.62 5.35
CA GLY A 148 -9.28 -18.33 6.66
C GLY A 148 -10.81 -18.24 6.67
N PRO A 149 -11.41 -18.08 7.87
CA PRO A 149 -12.86 -18.10 8.04
C PRO A 149 -13.57 -16.81 7.62
N ASP A 150 -12.83 -15.71 7.49
CA ASP A 150 -13.41 -14.40 7.13
C ASP A 150 -13.71 -14.36 5.63
N THR A 151 -14.98 -14.50 5.29
CA THR A 151 -15.45 -14.48 3.91
C THR A 151 -15.20 -13.15 3.23
N GLN A 152 -15.34 -12.03 3.95
CA GLN A 152 -15.10 -10.71 3.40
C GLN A 152 -13.61 -10.51 3.08
N ALA A 153 -12.73 -10.95 3.97
CA ALA A 153 -11.29 -10.88 3.73
C ALA A 153 -10.89 -11.67 2.48
N ARG A 154 -11.50 -12.83 2.24
CA ARG A 154 -11.25 -13.63 1.03
C ARG A 154 -11.75 -12.93 -0.23
N ARG A 155 -12.93 -12.34 -0.18
CA ARG A 155 -13.47 -11.54 -1.30
C ARG A 155 -12.60 -10.34 -1.62
N ASP A 156 -12.14 -9.65 -0.58
CA ASP A 156 -11.29 -8.47 -0.72
C ASP A 156 -9.94 -8.84 -1.34
N TYR A 157 -9.38 -10.00 -0.96
CA TYR A 157 -8.14 -10.50 -1.57
C TYR A 157 -8.33 -10.78 -3.07
N GLU A 158 -9.40 -11.50 -3.44
CA GLU A 158 -9.68 -11.82 -4.84
C GLU A 158 -9.93 -10.55 -5.67
N ALA A 159 -10.62 -9.57 -5.12
CA ALA A 159 -10.84 -8.29 -5.77
C ALA A 159 -9.52 -7.53 -6.01
N MET A 160 -8.63 -7.51 -5.02
CA MET A 160 -7.31 -6.90 -5.16
C MET A 160 -6.47 -7.62 -6.21
N ARG A 161 -6.44 -8.94 -6.15
CA ARG A 161 -5.68 -9.76 -7.10
C ARG A 161 -6.17 -9.55 -8.54
N ALA A 162 -7.48 -9.56 -8.74
CA ALA A 162 -8.08 -9.34 -10.06
C ALA A 162 -7.77 -7.93 -10.59
N ALA A 163 -7.82 -6.92 -9.72
CA ALA A 163 -7.47 -5.55 -10.08
C ALA A 163 -5.99 -5.44 -10.48
N ILE A 164 -5.08 -6.09 -9.77
CA ILE A 164 -3.66 -6.14 -10.12
C ILE A 164 -3.46 -6.75 -11.51
N GLU A 165 -4.06 -7.90 -11.77
CA GLU A 165 -3.96 -8.59 -13.06
C GLU A 165 -4.45 -7.70 -14.21
N LYS A 166 -5.60 -7.04 -14.01
CA LYS A 166 -6.16 -6.12 -15.00
C LYS A 166 -5.22 -4.96 -15.30
N LEU A 167 -4.69 -4.32 -14.27
CA LEU A 167 -3.83 -3.14 -14.44
C LEU A 167 -2.47 -3.51 -15.05
N LEU A 168 -1.93 -4.68 -14.74
CA LEU A 168 -0.69 -5.16 -15.36
C LEU A 168 -0.87 -5.42 -16.86
N ALA A 169 -2.07 -5.82 -17.27
CA ALA A 169 -2.38 -6.05 -18.69
C ALA A 169 -2.61 -4.76 -19.47
N GLU A 170 -2.88 -3.64 -18.79
CA GLU A 170 -3.07 -2.34 -19.45
C GLU A 170 -1.73 -1.79 -19.95
N THR A 171 -1.75 -1.08 -21.08
CA THR A 171 -0.56 -0.37 -21.56
C THR A 171 -0.33 0.89 -20.74
N ALA A 172 0.94 1.31 -20.59
CA ALA A 172 1.28 2.53 -19.87
C ALA A 172 0.76 3.81 -20.55
N GLY A 173 0.36 3.73 -21.81
CA GLY A 173 -0.02 4.89 -22.61
C GLY A 173 1.17 5.76 -22.99
N PRO A 174 0.98 6.75 -23.89
CA PRO A 174 2.06 7.68 -24.22
C PRO A 174 2.45 8.47 -22.99
N GLN A 175 3.75 8.55 -22.72
CA GLN A 175 4.26 9.50 -21.74
C GLN A 175 4.08 10.89 -22.34
N GLU A 176 3.34 11.75 -21.66
CA GLU A 176 3.34 13.16 -21.98
C GLU A 176 4.73 13.72 -21.66
N GLU A 177 5.42 14.20 -22.67
CA GLU A 177 6.71 14.88 -22.53
C GLU A 177 6.52 16.26 -21.86
#